data_a2ea8210139e3520f4cf386be0429165
#
_entry.id   a2ea8210139e3520f4cf386be0429165
#
_cell.length_a   1.000
_cell.length_b   1.000
_cell.length_c   1.000
_cell.angle_alpha   90.00
_cell.angle_beta   90.00
_cell.angle_gamma   90.00
#
_symmetry.space_group_name_H-M   'P 1'
#
loop_
_entity.id
_entity.type
_entity.pdbx_description
1 polymer ?
#
loop_
_entity_poly.entity_id
_entity_poly.type
_entity_poly.pdbx_seq_one_letter_code
_entity_poly.pdbx_strand_id
1 'polypeptide(L)'
;MEKIELQAHKGVSSECPENTMSAFRCAVMQGYNVIELDLEYTKDNKIVVLHDKLINRTARNNDGTPLDGEININEITYEDALQYDFGVAVSNKYRGEKIPLFKEVLKMTKETKIHLKIDNKIQSFPEEILCLFFLQIKEYTEYVSVTSNNVEFIKICLKEAPGIGIDYDGEVTEEVLNTLSVLVPRKRLTVWLPHRCENTLWVKLPFADEKTAELVRKYAKFGIWLLSDYRSFYEAAERFKPDIIETDGTIKPMKNINSRYDMHTHSNNSHDSECKISDMADTAKERGLCGFAVTDHCDIEYYETLDIKGMARGSVDDAVKMNSETNLTVLRGIEIGEATWHKNIAEQIIKEFDFDVVIGSVHAVKFDKYEMPYSQIDFAKMGKETAEKYLNQYFDDMLEMIEGCDFDILAHLTCPLRYINGKYGMGVDCKMYENKIKSILERIIERKIALEINSSCVYEGSRYCELMPERWIIQMYKDMGGYLVTTGSDAHLAKNSANDFDALYSILRELDFKNTYYYKSRCPIQCTIK
;
A
#
# COMPACT_ATOMS: atom_id res chain seq x y z
N MET A 1 -3.83 -14.56 1.17
CA MET A 1 -5.09 -13.87 1.56
C MET A 1 -6.11 -14.10 0.45
N GLU A 2 -7.36 -14.44 0.77
CA GLU A 2 -8.44 -14.37 -0.21
C GLU A 2 -8.50 -12.93 -0.76
N LYS A 3 -8.93 -12.79 -2.02
CA LYS A 3 -8.91 -11.50 -2.71
C LYS A 3 -9.94 -10.55 -2.07
N ILE A 4 -9.47 -9.61 -1.24
CA ILE A 4 -10.32 -8.55 -0.67
C ILE A 4 -10.68 -7.57 -1.80
N GLU A 5 -11.98 -7.31 -1.98
CA GLU A 5 -12.46 -6.26 -2.89
C GLU A 5 -12.20 -4.88 -2.28
N LEU A 6 -11.83 -3.90 -3.12
CA LEU A 6 -11.67 -2.51 -2.69
C LEU A 6 -12.78 -1.64 -3.26
N GLN A 7 -13.31 -0.80 -2.38
CA GLN A 7 -14.32 0.21 -2.67
C GLN A 7 -13.72 1.61 -2.54
N ALA A 8 -13.95 2.45 -3.54
CA ALA A 8 -13.52 3.84 -3.55
C ALA A 8 -14.65 4.72 -2.99
N HIS A 9 -14.46 5.29 -1.79
CA HIS A 9 -15.39 6.19 -1.12
C HIS A 9 -15.47 7.55 -1.86
N LYS A 10 -16.64 7.85 -2.43
CA LYS A 10 -16.87 9.02 -3.29
C LYS A 10 -15.94 9.05 -4.53
N GLY A 11 -15.55 7.87 -5.01
CA GLY A 11 -14.45 7.70 -5.97
C GLY A 11 -13.08 7.76 -5.29
N VAL A 12 -12.01 8.03 -6.06
CA VAL A 12 -10.65 8.22 -5.51
C VAL A 12 -10.53 9.63 -4.95
N SER A 13 -11.19 9.90 -3.82
CA SER A 13 -11.34 11.23 -3.22
C SER A 13 -10.04 11.79 -2.63
N SER A 14 -9.02 10.95 -2.39
CA SER A 14 -7.68 11.40 -2.00
C SER A 14 -6.89 12.06 -3.14
N GLU A 15 -7.24 11.82 -4.39
CA GLU A 15 -6.53 12.34 -5.57
C GLU A 15 -7.40 13.24 -6.47
N CYS A 16 -8.72 13.08 -6.40
CA CYS A 16 -9.68 13.73 -7.26
C CYS A 16 -10.78 14.41 -6.45
N PRO A 17 -11.51 15.40 -7.03
CA PRO A 17 -12.68 15.95 -6.35
C PRO A 17 -13.73 14.88 -6.09
N GLU A 18 -14.17 14.74 -4.83
CA GLU A 18 -15.15 13.74 -4.40
C GLU A 18 -16.45 13.82 -5.21
N ASN A 19 -17.10 12.68 -5.45
CA ASN A 19 -18.40 12.60 -6.12
C ASN A 19 -18.42 13.23 -7.53
N THR A 20 -17.30 13.16 -8.27
CA THR A 20 -17.18 13.68 -9.64
C THR A 20 -16.85 12.57 -10.64
N MET A 21 -17.10 12.85 -11.93
CA MET A 21 -16.71 11.91 -12.99
C MET A 21 -15.20 11.68 -13.05
N SER A 22 -14.38 12.66 -12.68
CA SER A 22 -12.93 12.52 -12.57
C SER A 22 -12.54 11.51 -11.50
N ALA A 23 -13.15 11.56 -10.31
CA ALA A 23 -12.90 10.61 -9.22
C ALA A 23 -13.33 9.18 -9.58
N PHE A 24 -14.47 9.05 -10.28
CA PHE A 24 -14.99 7.74 -10.70
C PHE A 24 -14.16 7.11 -11.82
N ARG A 25 -13.75 7.88 -12.82
CA ARG A 25 -12.82 7.42 -13.86
C ARG A 25 -11.47 7.01 -13.28
N CYS A 26 -10.99 7.75 -12.28
CA CYS A 26 -9.77 7.43 -11.58
C CYS A 26 -9.91 6.06 -10.86
N ALA A 27 -11.03 5.81 -10.18
CA ALA A 27 -11.30 4.52 -9.54
C ALA A 27 -11.32 3.36 -10.56
N VAL A 28 -11.97 3.54 -11.72
CA VAL A 28 -11.96 2.55 -12.80
C VAL A 28 -10.54 2.30 -13.32
N MET A 29 -9.77 3.35 -13.59
CA MET A 29 -8.39 3.24 -14.10
C MET A 29 -7.47 2.56 -13.10
N GLN A 30 -7.64 2.82 -11.81
CA GLN A 30 -6.86 2.19 -10.75
C GLN A 30 -7.31 0.75 -10.45
N GLY A 31 -8.48 0.31 -10.95
CA GLY A 31 -8.94 -1.07 -10.84
C GLY A 31 -9.72 -1.37 -9.57
N TYR A 32 -10.37 -0.38 -8.95
CA TYR A 32 -11.31 -0.59 -7.86
C TYR A 32 -12.46 -1.49 -8.31
N ASN A 33 -13.00 -2.27 -7.37
CA ASN A 33 -14.12 -3.18 -7.63
C ASN A 33 -15.46 -2.46 -7.55
N VAL A 34 -15.55 -1.51 -6.61
CA VAL A 34 -16.78 -0.78 -6.27
C VAL A 34 -16.46 0.70 -6.15
N ILE A 35 -17.39 1.55 -6.58
CA ILE A 35 -17.42 2.99 -6.28
C ILE A 35 -18.59 3.22 -5.33
N GLU A 36 -18.32 3.83 -4.19
CA GLU A 36 -19.37 4.39 -3.34
C GLU A 36 -19.63 5.83 -3.77
N LEU A 37 -20.89 6.26 -3.71
CA LEU A 37 -21.32 7.60 -4.05
C LEU A 37 -22.56 8.04 -3.29
N ASP A 38 -22.67 9.34 -3.11
CA ASP A 38 -23.82 10.00 -2.48
C ASP A 38 -24.75 10.61 -3.53
N LEU A 39 -26.04 10.58 -3.25
CA LEU A 39 -27.04 11.21 -4.10
C LEU A 39 -27.73 12.36 -3.39
N GLU A 40 -28.05 13.39 -4.17
CA GLU A 40 -28.96 14.48 -3.86
C GLU A 40 -29.86 14.75 -5.07
N TYR A 41 -30.78 15.69 -4.96
CA TYR A 41 -31.66 16.08 -6.07
C TYR A 41 -31.76 17.61 -6.17
N THR A 42 -32.01 18.10 -7.35
CA THR A 42 -32.19 19.53 -7.65
C THR A 42 -33.65 19.93 -7.54
N LYS A 43 -33.92 21.24 -7.55
CA LYS A 43 -35.28 21.83 -7.57
C LYS A 43 -36.14 21.31 -8.73
N ASP A 44 -35.55 21.01 -9.86
CA ASP A 44 -36.21 20.44 -11.05
C ASP A 44 -36.14 18.91 -11.10
N ASN A 45 -35.99 18.27 -9.92
CA ASN A 45 -36.05 16.83 -9.72
C ASN A 45 -34.99 16.03 -10.51
N LYS A 46 -33.80 16.61 -10.77
CA LYS A 46 -32.68 15.86 -11.32
C LYS A 46 -31.89 15.23 -10.18
N ILE A 47 -31.63 13.92 -10.28
CA ILE A 47 -30.77 13.22 -9.32
C ILE A 47 -29.31 13.49 -9.71
N VAL A 48 -28.58 14.09 -8.80
CA VAL A 48 -27.16 14.48 -8.92
C VAL A 48 -26.31 13.73 -7.92
N VAL A 49 -25.00 13.67 -8.19
CA VAL A 49 -24.06 13.02 -7.27
C VAL A 49 -23.38 14.09 -6.41
N LEU A 50 -23.73 14.10 -5.12
CA LEU A 50 -23.27 15.11 -4.17
C LEU A 50 -23.49 14.61 -2.74
N HIS A 51 -22.51 14.88 -1.84
CA HIS A 51 -22.61 14.50 -0.44
C HIS A 51 -23.51 15.46 0.36
N ASP A 52 -23.24 16.75 0.32
CA ASP A 52 -23.91 17.76 1.13
C ASP A 52 -25.04 18.46 0.37
N LYS A 53 -26.13 18.79 1.05
CA LYS A 53 -27.16 19.65 0.46
C LYS A 53 -26.64 21.04 0.12
N LEU A 54 -25.68 21.56 0.90
CA LEU A 54 -24.98 22.81 0.61
C LEU A 54 -23.76 22.53 -0.28
N ILE A 55 -23.74 23.11 -1.47
CA ILE A 55 -22.65 22.89 -2.42
C ILE A 55 -21.35 23.63 -2.03
N ASN A 56 -21.39 24.52 -1.05
CA ASN A 56 -20.32 25.45 -0.70
C ASN A 56 -18.98 24.78 -0.31
N ARG A 57 -19.03 23.57 0.23
CA ARG A 57 -17.80 22.85 0.61
C ARG A 57 -17.01 22.41 -0.63
N THR A 58 -17.68 21.89 -1.64
CA THR A 58 -17.05 21.26 -2.82
C THR A 58 -17.06 22.18 -4.04
N ALA A 59 -17.98 23.12 -4.13
CA ALA A 59 -18.10 24.02 -5.29
C ALA A 59 -17.41 25.38 -5.09
N ARG A 60 -17.04 26.00 -6.21
CA ARG A 60 -16.52 27.38 -6.30
C ARG A 60 -17.16 28.10 -7.49
N ASN A 61 -17.02 29.42 -7.53
CA ASN A 61 -17.23 30.17 -8.74
C ASN A 61 -16.23 29.73 -9.84
N ASN A 62 -16.54 29.95 -11.12
CA ASN A 62 -15.66 29.53 -12.22
C ASN A 62 -14.27 30.20 -12.20
N ASP A 63 -14.12 31.34 -11.53
CA ASP A 63 -12.83 31.99 -11.28
C ASP A 63 -12.03 31.35 -10.13
N GLY A 64 -12.65 30.44 -9.35
CA GLY A 64 -12.06 29.73 -8.22
C GLY A 64 -12.34 30.39 -6.87
N THR A 65 -13.06 31.51 -6.82
CA THR A 65 -13.43 32.17 -5.56
C THR A 65 -14.53 31.38 -4.81
N PRO A 66 -14.57 31.47 -3.47
CA PRO A 66 -15.67 30.92 -2.69
C PRO A 66 -17.04 31.44 -3.12
N LEU A 67 -18.07 30.63 -2.93
CA LEU A 67 -19.45 31.05 -3.21
C LEU A 67 -19.96 32.05 -2.19
N ASP A 68 -20.75 33.04 -2.65
CA ASP A 68 -21.43 33.99 -1.81
C ASP A 68 -22.70 33.38 -1.21
N GLY A 69 -22.79 33.38 0.13
CA GLY A 69 -23.93 32.79 0.84
C GLY A 69 -23.97 31.26 0.78
N GLU A 70 -24.97 30.67 1.42
CA GLU A 70 -25.23 29.23 1.40
C GLU A 70 -26.12 28.87 0.21
N ILE A 71 -25.68 27.91 -0.60
CA ILE A 71 -26.41 27.47 -1.79
C ILE A 71 -26.84 26.01 -1.60
N ASN A 72 -28.16 25.82 -1.48
CA ASN A 72 -28.74 24.48 -1.31
C ASN A 72 -29.11 23.90 -2.68
N ILE A 73 -28.58 22.71 -2.98
CA ILE A 73 -28.82 22.04 -4.28
C ILE A 73 -30.32 21.75 -4.53
N ASN A 74 -31.11 21.52 -3.49
CA ASN A 74 -32.53 21.27 -3.61
C ASN A 74 -33.35 22.55 -3.96
N GLU A 75 -32.74 23.73 -3.87
CA GLU A 75 -33.40 25.03 -4.13
C GLU A 75 -33.03 25.61 -5.49
N ILE A 76 -32.05 25.04 -6.18
CA ILE A 76 -31.60 25.47 -7.52
C ILE A 76 -31.87 24.40 -8.58
N THR A 77 -32.00 24.80 -9.84
CA THR A 77 -32.12 23.86 -10.95
C THR A 77 -30.78 23.24 -11.28
N TYR A 78 -30.81 22.14 -12.04
CA TYR A 78 -29.56 21.51 -12.52
C TYR A 78 -28.76 22.48 -13.40
N GLU A 79 -29.44 23.28 -14.25
CA GLU A 79 -28.81 24.29 -15.10
C GLU A 79 -28.10 25.37 -14.25
N ASP A 80 -28.71 25.80 -13.13
CA ASP A 80 -28.07 26.72 -12.20
C ASP A 80 -26.82 26.07 -11.56
N ALA A 81 -26.91 24.81 -11.17
CA ALA A 81 -25.80 24.09 -10.58
C ALA A 81 -24.59 23.93 -11.52
N LEU A 82 -24.82 23.87 -12.84
CA LEU A 82 -23.76 23.84 -13.85
C LEU A 82 -22.95 25.15 -13.96
N GLN A 83 -23.41 26.25 -13.35
CA GLN A 83 -22.66 27.50 -13.30
C GLN A 83 -21.46 27.43 -12.34
N TYR A 84 -21.40 26.44 -11.49
CA TYR A 84 -20.34 26.26 -10.49
C TYR A 84 -19.28 25.25 -10.94
N ASP A 85 -18.10 25.36 -10.32
CA ASP A 85 -16.95 24.48 -10.53
C ASP A 85 -16.75 23.58 -9.30
N PHE A 86 -16.87 22.27 -9.48
CA PHE A 86 -16.73 21.27 -8.43
C PHE A 86 -15.32 20.65 -8.36
N GLY A 87 -14.38 21.15 -9.15
CA GLY A 87 -13.02 20.61 -9.23
C GLY A 87 -11.95 21.55 -8.70
N VAL A 88 -12.08 22.85 -8.97
CA VAL A 88 -11.04 23.84 -8.67
C VAL A 88 -10.73 23.98 -7.18
N ALA A 89 -11.68 23.64 -6.31
CA ALA A 89 -11.49 23.64 -4.86
C ALA A 89 -10.37 22.65 -4.43
N VAL A 90 -10.17 21.55 -5.16
CA VAL A 90 -9.14 20.55 -4.91
C VAL A 90 -7.84 20.91 -5.62
N SER A 91 -7.90 21.22 -6.91
CA SER A 91 -6.73 21.61 -7.71
C SER A 91 -7.14 22.28 -9.02
N ASN A 92 -6.32 23.22 -9.51
CA ASN A 92 -6.48 23.79 -10.85
C ASN A 92 -6.50 22.75 -11.99
N LYS A 93 -5.93 21.57 -11.78
CA LYS A 93 -6.00 20.43 -12.72
C LYS A 93 -7.44 20.02 -13.03
N TYR A 94 -8.35 20.20 -12.07
CA TYR A 94 -9.75 19.82 -12.18
C TYR A 94 -10.69 21.01 -12.46
N ARG A 95 -10.15 22.16 -12.81
CA ARG A 95 -10.95 23.35 -13.18
C ARG A 95 -11.90 23.02 -14.34
N GLY A 96 -13.16 23.39 -14.17
CA GLY A 96 -14.22 23.08 -15.12
C GLY A 96 -15.02 21.81 -14.82
N GLU A 97 -14.65 21.04 -13.78
CA GLU A 97 -15.43 19.87 -13.36
C GLU A 97 -16.82 20.27 -12.93
N LYS A 98 -17.82 19.55 -13.38
CA LYS A 98 -19.24 19.83 -13.08
C LYS A 98 -19.83 18.73 -12.22
N ILE A 99 -20.89 19.07 -11.49
CA ILE A 99 -21.68 18.09 -10.73
C ILE A 99 -22.28 17.05 -11.70
N PRO A 100 -22.03 15.73 -11.48
CA PRO A 100 -22.56 14.71 -12.39
C PRO A 100 -24.05 14.46 -12.17
N LEU A 101 -24.78 14.16 -13.24
CA LEU A 101 -26.07 13.51 -13.13
C LEU A 101 -25.87 12.02 -12.79
N PHE A 102 -26.69 11.47 -11.93
CA PHE A 102 -26.64 10.04 -11.58
C PHE A 102 -26.74 9.12 -12.81
N LYS A 103 -27.59 9.46 -13.81
CA LYS A 103 -27.69 8.72 -15.05
C LYS A 103 -26.37 8.66 -15.87
N GLU A 104 -25.48 9.63 -15.73
CA GLU A 104 -24.18 9.63 -16.40
C GLU A 104 -23.24 8.62 -15.75
N VAL A 105 -23.27 8.52 -14.41
CA VAL A 105 -22.52 7.53 -13.65
C VAL A 105 -23.05 6.13 -13.93
N LEU A 106 -24.37 5.93 -13.99
CA LEU A 106 -24.98 4.66 -14.39
C LEU A 106 -24.52 4.20 -15.77
N LYS A 107 -24.44 5.13 -16.75
CA LYS A 107 -23.93 4.79 -18.07
C LYS A 107 -22.48 4.32 -18.03
N MET A 108 -21.61 5.02 -17.30
CA MET A 108 -20.21 4.61 -17.09
C MET A 108 -20.12 3.21 -16.47
N THR A 109 -20.97 2.89 -15.49
CA THR A 109 -21.04 1.58 -14.85
C THR A 109 -21.31 0.46 -15.85
N LYS A 110 -22.26 0.64 -16.78
CA LYS A 110 -22.56 -0.35 -17.81
C LYS A 110 -21.39 -0.58 -18.78
N GLU A 111 -20.66 0.50 -19.11
CA GLU A 111 -19.50 0.43 -19.99
C GLU A 111 -18.28 -0.24 -19.32
N THR A 112 -18.06 0.03 -18.06
CA THR A 112 -16.87 -0.42 -17.31
C THR A 112 -17.09 -1.67 -16.47
N LYS A 113 -18.37 -2.02 -16.21
CA LYS A 113 -18.83 -3.10 -15.31
C LYS A 113 -18.39 -2.91 -13.85
N ILE A 114 -18.03 -1.69 -13.46
CA ILE A 114 -17.76 -1.38 -12.06
C ILE A 114 -19.06 -1.37 -11.27
N HIS A 115 -19.04 -1.85 -10.03
CA HIS A 115 -20.21 -1.83 -9.16
C HIS A 115 -20.36 -0.46 -8.47
N LEU A 116 -21.59 0.02 -8.31
CA LEU A 116 -21.92 1.23 -7.56
C LEU A 116 -22.63 0.88 -6.27
N LYS A 117 -22.13 1.39 -5.15
CA LYS A 117 -22.82 1.41 -3.86
C LYS A 117 -23.40 2.80 -3.63
N ILE A 118 -24.70 2.88 -3.48
CA ILE A 118 -25.42 4.13 -3.22
C ILE A 118 -25.58 4.31 -1.71
N ASP A 119 -25.15 5.47 -1.19
CA ASP A 119 -25.27 5.79 0.24
C ASP A 119 -26.71 5.84 0.74
N ASN A 120 -26.88 5.67 2.05
CA ASN A 120 -28.18 5.49 2.72
C ASN A 120 -29.09 6.73 2.71
N LYS A 121 -28.62 7.90 2.31
CA LYS A 121 -29.41 9.15 2.25
C LYS A 121 -30.67 9.03 1.42
N ILE A 122 -30.68 8.20 0.38
CA ILE A 122 -31.84 8.02 -0.50
C ILE A 122 -33.08 7.52 0.25
N GLN A 123 -32.94 6.80 1.38
CA GLN A 123 -34.08 6.33 2.17
C GLN A 123 -34.94 7.46 2.75
N SER A 124 -34.40 8.67 2.79
CA SER A 124 -35.10 9.88 3.26
C SER A 124 -35.61 10.78 2.12
N PHE A 125 -35.47 10.37 0.86
CA PHE A 125 -35.93 11.16 -0.28
C PHE A 125 -37.45 11.20 -0.40
N PRO A 126 -38.03 12.29 -0.94
CA PRO A 126 -39.44 12.34 -1.29
C PRO A 126 -39.83 11.20 -2.23
N GLU A 127 -41.06 10.72 -2.11
CA GLU A 127 -41.60 9.59 -2.91
C GLU A 127 -41.42 9.80 -4.42
N GLU A 128 -41.65 11.01 -4.91
CA GLU A 128 -41.49 11.37 -6.33
C GLU A 128 -40.04 11.19 -6.81
N ILE A 129 -39.04 11.53 -5.96
CA ILE A 129 -37.62 11.37 -6.28
C ILE A 129 -37.23 9.89 -6.20
N LEU A 130 -37.77 9.15 -5.22
CA LEU A 130 -37.56 7.70 -5.15
C LEU A 130 -38.12 6.97 -6.39
N CYS A 131 -39.28 7.36 -6.90
CA CYS A 131 -39.81 6.82 -8.14
C CYS A 131 -38.86 7.08 -9.31
N LEU A 132 -38.30 8.29 -9.43
CA LEU A 132 -37.31 8.62 -10.47
C LEU A 132 -36.02 7.83 -10.31
N PHE A 133 -35.56 7.63 -9.06
CA PHE A 133 -34.40 6.81 -8.76
C PHE A 133 -34.61 5.35 -9.22
N PHE A 134 -35.70 4.71 -8.81
CA PHE A 134 -35.98 3.34 -9.20
C PHE A 134 -36.14 3.19 -10.72
N LEU A 135 -36.75 4.17 -11.37
CA LEU A 135 -36.85 4.19 -12.84
C LEU A 135 -35.48 4.22 -13.51
N GLN A 136 -34.53 5.01 -12.98
CA GLN A 136 -33.18 5.11 -13.53
C GLN A 136 -32.37 3.83 -13.35
N ILE A 137 -32.46 3.16 -12.19
CA ILE A 137 -31.64 1.98 -11.88
C ILE A 137 -32.20 0.66 -12.44
N LYS A 138 -33.42 0.65 -12.98
CA LYS A 138 -34.13 -0.56 -13.40
C LYS A 138 -33.32 -1.48 -14.32
N GLU A 139 -32.52 -0.90 -15.22
CA GLU A 139 -31.67 -1.65 -16.16
C GLU A 139 -30.24 -1.87 -15.62
N TYR A 140 -29.96 -1.42 -14.40
CA TYR A 140 -28.62 -1.45 -13.79
C TYR A 140 -28.55 -2.25 -12.50
N THR A 141 -29.61 -2.97 -12.12
CA THR A 141 -29.72 -3.68 -10.84
C THR A 141 -28.60 -4.70 -10.60
N GLU A 142 -27.98 -5.20 -11.66
CA GLU A 142 -26.81 -6.09 -11.57
C GLU A 142 -25.54 -5.36 -11.09
N TYR A 143 -25.45 -4.05 -11.34
CA TYR A 143 -24.28 -3.23 -11.07
C TYR A 143 -24.46 -2.26 -9.91
N VAL A 144 -25.63 -2.25 -9.27
CA VAL A 144 -25.97 -1.28 -8.24
C VAL A 144 -26.38 -1.97 -6.96
N SER A 145 -25.91 -1.46 -5.84
CA SER A 145 -26.43 -1.77 -4.51
C SER A 145 -26.83 -0.49 -3.78
N VAL A 146 -27.73 -0.63 -2.80
CA VAL A 146 -28.25 0.47 -2.00
C VAL A 146 -27.93 0.22 -0.54
N THR A 147 -27.36 1.20 0.13
CA THR A 147 -27.11 1.18 1.57
C THR A 147 -28.38 1.56 2.34
N SER A 148 -28.69 0.81 3.38
CA SER A 148 -29.78 1.15 4.30
C SER A 148 -29.64 0.43 5.63
N ASN A 149 -30.02 1.12 6.70
CA ASN A 149 -30.23 0.54 8.04
C ASN A 149 -31.73 0.25 8.34
N ASN A 150 -32.61 0.47 7.38
CA ASN A 150 -34.06 0.33 7.52
C ASN A 150 -34.57 -0.88 6.71
N VAL A 151 -34.98 -1.95 7.41
CA VAL A 151 -35.47 -3.18 6.78
C VAL A 151 -36.73 -2.95 5.92
N GLU A 152 -37.61 -2.02 6.29
CA GLU A 152 -38.81 -1.72 5.49
C GLU A 152 -38.44 -1.02 4.18
N PHE A 153 -37.45 -0.12 4.20
CA PHE A 153 -36.92 0.49 2.98
C PHE A 153 -36.24 -0.56 2.08
N ILE A 154 -35.49 -1.49 2.68
CA ILE A 154 -34.90 -2.62 1.95
C ILE A 154 -35.98 -3.43 1.21
N LYS A 155 -37.13 -3.70 1.84
CA LYS A 155 -38.24 -4.40 1.17
C LYS A 155 -38.79 -3.59 -0.02
N ILE A 156 -38.87 -2.27 0.10
CA ILE A 156 -39.25 -1.40 -1.02
C ILE A 156 -38.23 -1.51 -2.15
N CYS A 157 -36.93 -1.40 -1.86
CA CYS A 157 -35.88 -1.55 -2.88
C CYS A 157 -35.97 -2.88 -3.62
N LEU A 158 -36.17 -3.98 -2.91
CA LEU A 158 -36.27 -5.31 -3.52
C LEU A 158 -37.53 -5.47 -4.38
N LYS A 159 -38.64 -4.80 -4.02
CA LYS A 159 -39.89 -4.79 -4.78
C LYS A 159 -39.77 -3.96 -6.06
N GLU A 160 -39.26 -2.73 -5.95
CA GLU A 160 -39.19 -1.77 -7.06
C GLU A 160 -38.02 -2.04 -8.03
N ALA A 161 -36.92 -2.63 -7.52
CA ALA A 161 -35.73 -2.99 -8.30
C ALA A 161 -35.30 -4.44 -8.03
N PRO A 162 -36.06 -5.47 -8.52
CA PRO A 162 -35.74 -6.86 -8.31
C PRO A 162 -34.33 -7.18 -8.79
N GLY A 163 -33.50 -7.74 -7.88
CA GLY A 163 -32.14 -8.11 -8.20
C GLY A 163 -31.06 -7.10 -7.78
N ILE A 164 -31.45 -5.97 -7.21
CA ILE A 164 -30.49 -4.99 -6.64
C ILE A 164 -29.70 -5.60 -5.48
N GLY A 165 -28.43 -5.15 -5.28
CA GLY A 165 -27.63 -5.44 -4.11
C GLY A 165 -28.09 -4.61 -2.90
N ILE A 166 -27.90 -5.14 -1.70
CA ILE A 166 -28.19 -4.45 -0.44
C ILE A 166 -26.92 -4.37 0.40
N ASP A 167 -26.59 -3.18 0.82
CA ASP A 167 -25.54 -2.86 1.76
C ASP A 167 -26.18 -2.41 3.08
N TYR A 168 -26.02 -3.22 4.13
CA TYR A 168 -26.64 -2.94 5.42
C TYR A 168 -25.61 -2.32 6.38
N ASP A 169 -25.92 -1.15 6.91
CA ASP A 169 -25.07 -0.37 7.82
C ASP A 169 -25.73 -0.08 9.17
N GLY A 170 -26.70 -0.89 9.58
CA GLY A 170 -27.42 -0.74 10.85
C GLY A 170 -26.85 -1.60 11.98
N GLU A 171 -27.68 -1.78 13.03
CA GLU A 171 -27.32 -2.62 14.17
C GLU A 171 -27.18 -4.10 13.77
N VAL A 172 -26.10 -4.73 14.20
CA VAL A 172 -25.81 -6.13 13.87
C VAL A 172 -26.18 -7.05 15.01
N THR A 173 -27.35 -7.70 14.87
CA THR A 173 -27.82 -8.78 15.74
C THR A 173 -28.12 -10.03 14.92
N GLU A 174 -28.11 -11.19 15.55
CA GLU A 174 -28.44 -12.46 14.85
C GLU A 174 -29.86 -12.45 14.27
N GLU A 175 -30.82 -11.81 14.95
CA GLU A 175 -32.20 -11.65 14.50
C GLU A 175 -32.30 -10.81 13.23
N VAL A 176 -31.59 -9.66 13.19
CA VAL A 176 -31.54 -8.79 12.01
C VAL A 176 -30.88 -9.49 10.85
N LEU A 177 -29.74 -10.15 11.07
CA LEU A 177 -29.01 -10.87 10.02
C LEU A 177 -29.84 -12.02 9.45
N ASN A 178 -30.56 -12.76 10.30
CA ASN A 178 -31.46 -13.81 9.84
C ASN A 178 -32.59 -13.23 8.97
N THR A 179 -33.23 -12.13 9.41
CA THR A 179 -34.24 -11.43 8.63
C THR A 179 -33.74 -11.00 7.27
N LEU A 180 -32.55 -10.35 7.23
CA LEU A 180 -31.93 -9.90 5.97
C LEU A 180 -31.58 -11.07 5.05
N SER A 181 -31.07 -12.17 5.58
CA SER A 181 -30.68 -13.35 4.78
C SER A 181 -31.85 -14.07 4.14
N VAL A 182 -33.05 -13.96 4.72
CA VAL A 182 -34.28 -14.45 4.11
C VAL A 182 -34.75 -13.57 2.95
N LEU A 183 -34.54 -12.25 3.06
CA LEU A 183 -34.93 -11.27 2.05
C LEU A 183 -33.96 -11.19 0.88
N VAL A 184 -32.67 -11.29 1.16
CA VAL A 184 -31.57 -10.99 0.21
C VAL A 184 -30.60 -12.16 0.13
N PRO A 185 -30.35 -12.74 -1.05
CA PRO A 185 -29.34 -13.79 -1.21
C PRO A 185 -27.95 -13.30 -0.78
N ARG A 186 -27.18 -14.14 -0.06
CA ARG A 186 -25.86 -13.81 0.49
C ARG A 186 -24.92 -13.08 -0.50
N LYS A 187 -24.92 -13.47 -1.77
CA LYS A 187 -24.07 -12.85 -2.81
C LYS A 187 -24.39 -11.39 -3.13
N ARG A 188 -25.58 -10.91 -2.71
CA ARG A 188 -26.08 -9.55 -2.92
C ARG A 188 -26.28 -8.78 -1.61
N LEU A 189 -25.93 -9.37 -0.48
CA LEU A 189 -26.03 -8.75 0.84
C LEU A 189 -24.62 -8.53 1.39
N THR A 190 -24.27 -7.28 1.66
CA THR A 190 -23.06 -6.90 2.38
C THR A 190 -23.48 -6.21 3.68
N VAL A 191 -22.87 -6.58 4.79
CA VAL A 191 -23.04 -5.91 6.08
C VAL A 191 -21.77 -5.16 6.43
N TRP A 192 -21.90 -3.88 6.70
CA TRP A 192 -20.80 -2.95 6.90
C TRP A 192 -20.61 -2.57 8.36
N LEU A 193 -19.37 -2.61 8.83
CA LEU A 193 -18.99 -2.12 10.14
C LEU A 193 -17.83 -1.12 10.02
N PRO A 194 -17.81 -0.06 10.87
CA PRO A 194 -16.70 0.86 10.91
C PRO A 194 -15.47 0.20 11.53
N HIS A 195 -14.29 0.47 10.97
CA HIS A 195 -13.04 0.20 11.66
C HIS A 195 -12.74 1.32 12.67
N ARG A 196 -12.12 0.98 13.80
CA ARG A 196 -11.71 1.99 14.78
C ARG A 196 -10.42 2.66 14.34
N CYS A 197 -10.53 3.82 13.70
CA CYS A 197 -9.41 4.66 13.30
C CYS A 197 -9.78 6.14 13.49
N GLU A 198 -8.86 7.06 13.27
CA GLU A 198 -9.08 8.50 13.47
C GLU A 198 -10.32 9.01 12.70
N ASN A 199 -10.49 8.55 11.46
CA ASN A 199 -11.58 8.97 10.59
C ASN A 199 -12.97 8.46 11.02
N THR A 200 -13.05 7.51 11.96
CA THR A 200 -14.31 6.88 12.40
C THR A 200 -14.62 7.08 13.87
N LEU A 201 -13.82 7.83 14.63
CA LEU A 201 -14.04 8.04 16.08
C LEU A 201 -15.39 8.72 16.42
N TRP A 202 -15.99 9.43 15.47
CA TRP A 202 -17.31 10.08 15.62
C TRP A 202 -18.49 9.11 15.47
N VAL A 203 -18.25 7.88 14.99
CA VAL A 203 -19.28 6.89 14.71
C VAL A 203 -19.88 6.32 15.99
N LYS A 204 -21.20 6.25 16.05
CA LYS A 204 -21.96 5.71 17.20
C LYS A 204 -22.25 4.21 17.10
N LEU A 205 -22.04 3.60 15.93
CA LEU A 205 -22.20 2.16 15.72
C LEU A 205 -21.07 1.38 16.39
N PRO A 206 -21.29 0.11 16.76
CA PRO A 206 -20.20 -0.76 17.21
C PRO A 206 -19.12 -0.88 16.13
N PHE A 207 -17.86 -0.78 16.55
CA PHE A 207 -16.74 -1.04 15.66
C PHE A 207 -16.59 -2.53 15.35
N ALA A 208 -15.95 -2.84 14.23
CA ALA A 208 -15.65 -4.20 13.84
C ALA A 208 -14.84 -4.93 14.91
N ASP A 209 -15.26 -6.14 15.25
CA ASP A 209 -14.55 -7.10 16.10
C ASP A 209 -14.67 -8.51 15.51
N GLU A 210 -13.82 -9.43 15.97
CA GLU A 210 -13.72 -10.79 15.42
C GLU A 210 -15.05 -11.56 15.55
N LYS A 211 -15.73 -11.45 16.70
CA LYS A 211 -16.98 -12.15 16.98
C LYS A 211 -18.10 -11.66 16.04
N THR A 212 -18.23 -10.35 15.87
CA THR A 212 -19.23 -9.77 14.98
C THR A 212 -18.92 -10.08 13.52
N ALA A 213 -17.64 -10.04 13.12
CA ALA A 213 -17.21 -10.44 11.78
C ALA A 213 -17.56 -11.91 11.48
N GLU A 214 -17.34 -12.83 12.42
CA GLU A 214 -17.72 -14.23 12.30
C GLU A 214 -19.24 -14.42 12.20
N LEU A 215 -19.99 -13.66 12.98
CA LEU A 215 -21.45 -13.69 12.93
C LEU A 215 -21.96 -13.24 11.56
N VAL A 216 -21.50 -12.09 11.06
CA VAL A 216 -21.90 -11.55 9.75
C VAL A 216 -21.61 -12.55 8.63
N ARG A 217 -20.42 -13.16 8.59
CA ARG A 217 -20.04 -14.12 7.54
C ARG A 217 -20.91 -15.37 7.44
N LYS A 218 -21.69 -15.70 8.46
CA LYS A 218 -22.69 -16.78 8.36
C LYS A 218 -23.86 -16.42 7.43
N TYR A 219 -24.18 -15.14 7.31
CA TYR A 219 -25.39 -14.63 6.64
C TYR A 219 -25.14 -13.80 5.39
N ALA A 220 -24.04 -13.02 5.36
CA ALA A 220 -23.75 -12.00 4.37
C ALA A 220 -22.27 -11.95 3.99
N LYS A 221 -21.91 -11.11 3.00
CA LYS A 221 -20.55 -10.57 2.85
C LYS A 221 -20.29 -9.60 3.98
N PHE A 222 -19.03 -9.50 4.39
CA PHE A 222 -18.59 -8.59 5.44
C PHE A 222 -17.77 -7.44 4.87
N GLY A 223 -18.22 -6.20 5.05
CA GLY A 223 -17.57 -4.97 4.64
C GLY A 223 -17.03 -4.18 5.82
N ILE A 224 -15.89 -3.52 5.66
CA ILE A 224 -15.30 -2.59 6.62
C ILE A 224 -15.14 -1.21 5.97
N TRP A 225 -15.48 -0.14 6.71
CA TRP A 225 -15.31 1.26 6.32
C TRP A 225 -14.81 2.09 7.50
N LEU A 226 -14.17 3.21 7.37
CA LEU A 226 -13.44 3.74 6.23
C LEU A 226 -11.97 3.67 6.57
N LEU A 227 -11.11 3.18 5.67
CA LEU A 227 -9.69 3.05 5.90
C LEU A 227 -8.91 3.97 4.97
N SER A 228 -8.00 4.78 5.53
CA SER A 228 -7.20 5.77 4.79
C SER A 228 -5.70 5.50 4.84
N ASP A 229 -5.28 4.44 5.54
CA ASP A 229 -3.88 4.08 5.68
C ASP A 229 -3.66 2.56 5.59
N TYR A 230 -2.49 2.18 5.09
CA TYR A 230 -2.14 0.78 4.88
C TYR A 230 -2.02 -0.03 6.17
N ARG A 231 -1.63 0.58 7.29
CA ARG A 231 -1.50 -0.11 8.58
C ARG A 231 -2.87 -0.59 9.04
N SER A 232 -3.86 0.31 9.09
CA SER A 232 -5.24 -0.02 9.44
C SER A 232 -5.84 -1.04 8.46
N PHE A 233 -5.51 -0.94 7.16
CA PHE A 233 -5.93 -1.89 6.14
C PHE A 233 -5.42 -3.32 6.44
N TYR A 234 -4.11 -3.48 6.70
CA TYR A 234 -3.55 -4.80 6.98
C TYR A 234 -4.02 -5.36 8.31
N GLU A 235 -4.17 -4.52 9.33
CA GLU A 235 -4.76 -4.92 10.62
C GLU A 235 -6.20 -5.45 10.41
N ALA A 236 -7.03 -4.71 9.70
CA ALA A 236 -8.39 -5.13 9.40
C ALA A 236 -8.44 -6.41 8.54
N ALA A 237 -7.60 -6.50 7.53
CA ALA A 237 -7.51 -7.67 6.64
C ALA A 237 -7.09 -8.94 7.39
N GLU A 238 -6.13 -8.85 8.29
CA GLU A 238 -5.61 -9.99 9.07
C GLU A 238 -6.61 -10.43 10.15
N ARG A 239 -7.10 -9.46 10.94
CA ARG A 239 -7.96 -9.75 12.10
C ARG A 239 -9.38 -10.12 11.72
N PHE A 240 -9.97 -9.40 10.79
CA PHE A 240 -11.39 -9.51 10.50
C PHE A 240 -11.69 -10.23 9.20
N LYS A 241 -10.72 -10.38 8.29
CA LYS A 241 -10.85 -11.06 6.98
C LYS A 241 -12.11 -10.62 6.23
N PRO A 242 -12.28 -9.31 5.95
CA PRO A 242 -13.46 -8.81 5.25
C PRO A 242 -13.48 -9.25 3.79
N ASP A 243 -14.67 -9.35 3.20
CA ASP A 243 -14.84 -9.56 1.77
C ASP A 243 -14.53 -8.28 0.98
N ILE A 244 -14.81 -7.10 1.58
CA ILE A 244 -14.61 -5.79 0.96
C ILE A 244 -14.18 -4.74 1.98
N ILE A 245 -13.28 -3.84 1.56
CA ILE A 245 -12.83 -2.68 2.35
C ILE A 245 -13.07 -1.39 1.58
N GLU A 246 -13.69 -0.42 2.24
CA GLU A 246 -13.87 0.93 1.73
C GLU A 246 -12.69 1.82 2.11
N THR A 247 -12.19 2.58 1.12
CA THR A 247 -11.07 3.51 1.26
C THR A 247 -11.32 4.79 0.47
N ASP A 248 -10.74 5.90 0.90
CA ASP A 248 -10.78 7.19 0.20
C ASP A 248 -9.90 7.25 -1.08
N GLY A 249 -9.22 6.17 -1.41
CA GLY A 249 -8.32 6.07 -2.57
C GLY A 249 -6.83 6.06 -2.22
N THR A 250 -6.47 6.20 -0.95
CA THR A 250 -5.06 6.08 -0.50
C THR A 250 -4.57 4.63 -0.60
N ILE A 251 -5.47 3.65 -0.36
CA ILE A 251 -5.19 2.23 -0.50
C ILE A 251 -5.61 1.79 -1.91
N LYS A 252 -4.65 1.49 -2.75
CA LYS A 252 -4.90 1.19 -4.16
C LYS A 252 -5.14 -0.30 -4.40
N PRO A 253 -6.06 -0.66 -5.31
CA PRO A 253 -6.21 -2.03 -5.75
C PRO A 253 -4.90 -2.57 -6.30
N MET A 254 -4.51 -3.73 -5.81
CA MET A 254 -3.39 -4.45 -6.39
C MET A 254 -3.79 -4.87 -7.81
N LYS A 255 -3.31 -4.16 -8.82
CA LYS A 255 -3.36 -4.69 -10.18
C LYS A 255 -2.54 -5.97 -10.15
N ASN A 256 -3.12 -7.09 -10.66
CA ASN A 256 -2.37 -8.31 -11.00
C ASN A 256 -1.44 -8.00 -12.20
N ILE A 257 -0.55 -7.03 -12.05
CA ILE A 257 0.52 -6.73 -12.99
C ILE A 257 1.74 -7.49 -12.45
N ASN A 258 2.60 -7.95 -13.32
CA ASN A 258 3.98 -8.33 -13.03
C ASN A 258 4.69 -7.11 -12.42
N SER A 259 4.38 -6.81 -11.16
CA SER A 259 4.85 -5.59 -10.50
C SER A 259 6.19 -5.93 -9.90
N ARG A 260 7.26 -5.54 -10.58
CA ARG A 260 8.62 -5.66 -10.08
C ARG A 260 9.01 -4.34 -9.47
N TYR A 261 9.54 -4.40 -8.26
CA TYR A 261 10.09 -3.26 -7.54
C TYR A 261 11.53 -3.55 -7.15
N ASP A 262 12.38 -2.56 -7.26
CA ASP A 262 13.73 -2.59 -6.69
C ASP A 262 13.66 -1.88 -5.33
N MET A 263 13.73 -2.65 -4.24
CA MET A 263 13.52 -2.14 -2.89
C MET A 263 14.80 -1.66 -2.22
N HIS A 264 15.96 -1.72 -2.92
CA HIS A 264 17.24 -1.36 -2.36
C HIS A 264 18.10 -0.67 -3.42
N THR A 265 18.17 0.65 -3.38
CA THR A 265 18.97 1.47 -4.30
C THR A 265 19.51 2.72 -3.60
N HIS A 266 20.68 3.20 -4.04
CA HIS A 266 21.40 4.32 -3.46
C HIS A 266 21.55 5.48 -4.44
N SER A 267 21.15 6.68 -3.99
CA SER A 267 21.29 7.91 -4.74
C SER A 267 22.56 8.69 -4.34
N ASN A 268 22.72 9.84 -4.96
CA ASN A 268 23.80 10.77 -4.59
C ASN A 268 23.62 11.44 -3.21
N ASN A 269 22.58 11.08 -2.44
CA ASN A 269 22.47 11.42 -1.02
C ASN A 269 23.17 10.38 -0.13
N SER A 270 23.56 9.22 -0.67
CA SER A 270 24.42 8.24 -0.01
C SER A 270 25.87 8.68 -0.08
N HIS A 271 26.66 8.43 0.96
CA HIS A 271 28.04 8.87 1.05
C HIS A 271 28.99 8.19 0.04
N ASP A 272 28.56 7.10 -0.59
CA ASP A 272 29.32 6.25 -1.49
C ASP A 272 28.69 6.07 -2.88
N SER A 273 27.67 6.88 -3.20
CA SER A 273 27.01 6.88 -4.50
C SER A 273 26.99 8.28 -5.14
N GLU A 274 27.21 8.34 -6.45
CA GLU A 274 27.03 9.55 -7.28
C GLU A 274 25.80 9.44 -8.20
N CYS A 275 24.97 8.40 -8.02
CA CYS A 275 23.85 8.10 -8.87
C CYS A 275 22.69 9.08 -8.65
N LYS A 276 22.27 9.78 -9.70
CA LYS A 276 21.08 10.64 -9.62
C LYS A 276 19.81 9.79 -9.63
N ILE A 277 18.81 10.16 -8.85
CA ILE A 277 17.51 9.48 -8.83
C ILE A 277 16.85 9.50 -10.21
N SER A 278 17.06 10.56 -11.03
CA SER A 278 16.57 10.64 -12.40
C SER A 278 17.11 9.52 -13.30
N ASP A 279 18.42 9.25 -13.22
CA ASP A 279 19.09 8.23 -14.03
C ASP A 279 18.63 6.82 -13.60
N MET A 280 18.38 6.66 -12.30
CA MET A 280 17.80 5.44 -11.73
C MET A 280 16.36 5.23 -12.21
N ALA A 281 15.54 6.28 -12.23
CA ALA A 281 14.17 6.24 -12.73
C ALA A 281 14.11 5.85 -14.22
N ASP A 282 15.03 6.37 -15.04
CA ASP A 282 15.10 6.00 -16.46
C ASP A 282 15.50 4.53 -16.63
N THR A 283 16.50 4.04 -15.91
CA THR A 283 16.88 2.63 -15.92
C THR A 283 15.74 1.72 -15.45
N ALA A 284 15.02 2.12 -14.39
CA ALA A 284 13.86 1.38 -13.88
C ALA A 284 12.75 1.24 -14.94
N LYS A 285 12.47 2.31 -15.70
CA LYS A 285 11.52 2.27 -16.84
C LYS A 285 12.00 1.32 -17.94
N GLU A 286 13.27 1.44 -18.34
CA GLU A 286 13.87 0.58 -19.39
C GLU A 286 13.78 -0.90 -19.01
N ARG A 287 13.96 -1.23 -17.72
CA ARG A 287 13.88 -2.59 -17.20
C ARG A 287 12.48 -3.04 -16.83
N GLY A 288 11.45 -2.19 -17.08
CA GLY A 288 10.04 -2.54 -16.88
C GLY A 288 9.64 -2.67 -15.43
N LEU A 289 10.31 -1.96 -14.51
CA LEU A 289 9.90 -1.87 -13.12
C LEU A 289 8.64 -1.02 -12.97
N CYS A 290 7.84 -1.30 -11.93
CA CYS A 290 6.72 -0.45 -11.52
C CYS A 290 7.17 0.66 -10.56
N GLY A 291 8.31 0.49 -9.92
CA GLY A 291 8.88 1.46 -9.00
C GLY A 291 10.16 0.97 -8.33
N PHE A 292 10.73 1.84 -7.52
CA PHE A 292 11.92 1.54 -6.72
C PHE A 292 11.90 2.33 -5.42
N ALA A 293 12.64 1.87 -4.41
CA ALA A 293 12.87 2.60 -3.18
C ALA A 293 14.26 3.24 -3.20
N VAL A 294 14.33 4.52 -2.87
CA VAL A 294 15.60 5.20 -2.58
C VAL A 294 15.89 4.92 -1.11
N THR A 295 16.95 4.16 -0.85
CA THR A 295 17.29 3.65 0.49
C THR A 295 18.73 4.00 0.83
N ASP A 296 19.03 5.30 0.72
CA ASP A 296 20.37 5.81 0.96
C ASP A 296 20.90 5.43 2.35
N HIS A 297 22.20 5.25 2.45
CA HIS A 297 22.87 4.86 3.69
C HIS A 297 22.63 5.84 4.83
N CYS A 298 22.28 5.29 5.98
CA CYS A 298 22.29 5.95 7.28
C CYS A 298 23.06 5.06 8.26
N ASP A 299 24.36 4.93 8.01
CA ASP A 299 25.24 4.11 8.85
C ASP A 299 25.51 4.85 10.15
N ILE A 300 24.96 4.32 11.23
CA ILE A 300 24.95 4.98 12.54
C ILE A 300 26.38 5.12 13.11
N GLU A 301 27.33 4.34 12.64
CA GLU A 301 28.74 4.49 13.01
C GLU A 301 29.32 5.87 12.64
N TYR A 302 28.74 6.52 11.62
CA TYR A 302 29.21 7.83 11.13
C TYR A 302 28.46 9.04 11.71
N TYR A 303 27.55 8.86 12.68
CA TYR A 303 26.68 9.94 13.16
C TYR A 303 27.44 11.16 13.74
N GLU A 304 28.69 10.97 14.23
CA GLU A 304 29.55 12.06 14.73
C GLU A 304 30.33 12.75 13.61
N THR A 305 30.50 12.13 12.45
CA THR A 305 31.38 12.57 11.38
C THR A 305 30.65 13.00 10.11
N LEU A 306 29.45 12.49 9.87
CA LEU A 306 28.61 12.83 8.74
C LEU A 306 27.27 13.40 9.20
N ASP A 307 26.70 14.30 8.39
CA ASP A 307 25.31 14.78 8.58
C ASP A 307 24.30 13.74 8.06
N ILE A 308 24.23 12.59 8.74
CA ILE A 308 23.33 11.49 8.33
C ILE A 308 21.85 11.90 8.32
N LYS A 309 21.43 12.88 9.16
CA LYS A 309 20.08 13.42 9.14
C LYS A 309 19.83 14.30 7.90
N GLY A 310 20.79 15.12 7.52
CA GLY A 310 20.72 15.92 6.29
C GLY A 310 20.67 15.02 5.05
N MET A 311 21.46 13.95 5.03
CA MET A 311 21.43 12.94 3.97
C MET A 311 20.06 12.26 3.87
N ALA A 312 19.50 11.77 4.99
CA ALA A 312 18.17 11.16 5.04
C ALA A 312 17.07 12.14 4.56
N ARG A 313 17.15 13.42 4.94
CA ARG A 313 16.22 14.46 4.46
C ARG A 313 16.34 14.66 2.96
N GLY A 314 17.56 14.79 2.42
CA GLY A 314 17.80 14.92 0.99
C GLY A 314 17.21 13.74 0.19
N SER A 315 17.43 12.51 0.68
CA SER A 315 16.88 11.29 0.09
C SER A 315 15.35 11.31 0.02
N VAL A 316 14.69 11.66 1.13
CA VAL A 316 13.22 11.77 1.20
C VAL A 316 12.69 12.86 0.26
N ASP A 317 13.29 14.06 0.29
CA ASP A 317 12.86 15.21 -0.53
C ASP A 317 13.00 14.89 -2.03
N ASP A 318 14.12 14.29 -2.44
CA ASP A 318 14.39 13.91 -3.82
C ASP A 318 13.46 12.76 -4.29
N ALA A 319 13.16 11.80 -3.43
CA ALA A 319 12.20 10.73 -3.73
C ALA A 319 10.78 11.29 -3.93
N VAL A 320 10.32 12.21 -3.08
CA VAL A 320 9.03 12.91 -3.22
C VAL A 320 8.96 13.68 -4.52
N LYS A 321 10.00 14.44 -4.85
CA LYS A 321 10.10 15.20 -6.09
C LYS A 321 10.01 14.27 -7.30
N MET A 322 10.85 13.23 -7.34
CA MET A 322 10.88 12.28 -8.47
C MET A 322 9.56 11.55 -8.65
N ASN A 323 8.87 11.18 -7.56
CA ASN A 323 7.55 10.56 -7.63
C ASN A 323 6.50 11.45 -8.30
N SER A 324 6.67 12.78 -8.24
CA SER A 324 5.81 13.74 -8.95
C SER A 324 6.16 13.94 -10.43
N GLU A 325 7.40 13.62 -10.82
CA GLU A 325 7.95 13.83 -12.16
C GLU A 325 7.89 12.57 -13.05
N THR A 326 7.60 11.40 -12.49
CA THR A 326 7.56 10.11 -13.21
C THR A 326 6.25 9.37 -13.00
N ASN A 327 5.97 8.39 -13.89
CA ASN A 327 4.86 7.44 -13.72
C ASN A 327 5.25 6.20 -12.90
N LEU A 328 6.50 6.12 -12.44
CA LEU A 328 6.95 5.08 -11.52
C LEU A 328 6.53 5.41 -10.09
N THR A 329 6.38 4.39 -9.26
CA THR A 329 6.29 4.57 -7.81
C THR A 329 7.71 4.73 -7.25
N VAL A 330 8.08 5.94 -6.85
CA VAL A 330 9.34 6.20 -6.15
C VAL A 330 9.06 6.26 -4.65
N LEU A 331 9.68 5.36 -3.90
CA LEU A 331 9.42 5.16 -2.47
C LEU A 331 10.51 5.83 -1.64
N ARG A 332 10.08 6.48 -0.56
CA ARG A 332 10.96 7.09 0.43
C ARG A 332 11.49 6.00 1.35
N GLY A 333 12.72 5.68 1.23
CA GLY A 333 13.37 4.66 2.04
C GLY A 333 14.60 5.15 2.75
N ILE A 334 15.17 4.27 3.57
CA ILE A 334 16.46 4.45 4.22
C ILE A 334 17.05 3.08 4.50
N GLU A 335 18.36 2.93 4.35
CA GLU A 335 19.10 1.78 4.87
C GLU A 335 19.85 2.18 6.14
N ILE A 336 19.45 1.60 7.27
CA ILE A 336 20.08 1.87 8.56
C ILE A 336 21.10 0.77 8.86
N GLY A 337 22.37 1.16 8.81
CA GLY A 337 23.49 0.34 9.25
C GLY A 337 23.80 0.51 10.74
N GLU A 338 24.32 -0.53 11.37
CA GLU A 338 24.82 -0.54 12.77
C GLU A 338 23.85 0.10 13.80
N ALA A 339 22.55 -0.09 13.61
CA ALA A 339 21.52 0.55 14.46
C ALA A 339 21.69 0.26 15.96
N THR A 340 22.29 -0.87 16.32
CA THR A 340 22.59 -1.26 17.72
C THR A 340 23.68 -0.43 18.38
N TRP A 341 24.57 0.18 17.58
CA TRP A 341 25.69 0.96 18.13
C TRP A 341 25.24 2.24 18.83
N HIS A 342 24.19 2.89 18.30
CA HIS A 342 23.55 4.07 18.88
C HIS A 342 22.03 4.03 18.63
N LYS A 343 21.37 3.10 19.25
CA LYS A 343 19.95 2.80 19.06
C LYS A 343 19.03 4.03 19.14
N ASN A 344 19.28 4.92 20.10
CA ASN A 344 18.45 6.12 20.27
C ASN A 344 18.52 7.05 19.05
N ILE A 345 19.66 7.09 18.36
CA ILE A 345 19.85 7.92 17.16
C ILE A 345 19.10 7.29 15.99
N ALA A 346 19.25 5.98 15.78
CA ALA A 346 18.51 5.25 14.77
C ALA A 346 16.99 5.43 14.94
N GLU A 347 16.48 5.25 16.17
CA GLU A 347 15.05 5.44 16.47
C GLU A 347 14.57 6.87 16.22
N GLN A 348 15.40 7.88 16.53
CA GLN A 348 15.06 9.28 16.26
C GLN A 348 14.92 9.55 14.77
N ILE A 349 15.85 9.04 13.95
CA ILE A 349 15.82 9.22 12.49
C ILE A 349 14.59 8.52 11.91
N ILE A 350 14.31 7.28 12.30
CA ILE A 350 13.13 6.54 11.82
C ILE A 350 11.83 7.28 12.14
N LYS A 351 11.74 7.93 13.30
CA LYS A 351 10.55 8.67 13.74
C LYS A 351 10.43 10.08 13.16
N GLU A 352 11.55 10.68 12.76
CA GLU A 352 11.58 12.07 12.26
C GLU A 352 11.04 12.19 10.84
N PHE A 353 11.21 11.14 10.02
CA PHE A 353 10.84 11.14 8.60
C PHE A 353 9.71 10.16 8.30
N ASP A 354 8.89 10.52 7.31
CA ASP A 354 7.77 9.69 6.84
C ASP A 354 8.26 8.70 5.77
N PHE A 355 8.98 7.65 6.21
CA PHE A 355 9.48 6.61 5.32
C PHE A 355 8.39 5.66 4.85
N ASP A 356 8.49 5.23 3.59
CA ASP A 356 7.71 4.12 3.05
C ASP A 356 8.33 2.76 3.42
N VAL A 357 9.65 2.73 3.61
CA VAL A 357 10.41 1.52 3.97
C VAL A 357 11.67 1.87 4.76
N VAL A 358 12.01 1.05 5.74
CA VAL A 358 13.27 1.06 6.48
C VAL A 358 13.94 -0.29 6.32
N ILE A 359 15.15 -0.28 5.78
CA ILE A 359 16.01 -1.47 5.66
C ILE A 359 16.98 -1.49 6.84
N GLY A 360 17.15 -2.63 7.47
CA GLY A 360 18.16 -2.86 8.50
C GLY A 360 19.33 -3.67 7.95
N SER A 361 20.55 -3.18 8.15
CA SER A 361 21.78 -3.79 7.68
C SER A 361 22.89 -3.78 8.74
N VAL A 362 23.86 -4.65 8.55
CA VAL A 362 25.10 -4.68 9.33
C VAL A 362 26.26 -4.57 8.34
N HIS A 363 26.93 -3.42 8.28
CA HIS A 363 28.08 -3.17 7.41
C HIS A 363 29.40 -3.28 8.16
N ALA A 364 29.40 -2.97 9.44
CA ALA A 364 30.56 -3.08 10.33
C ALA A 364 30.22 -3.93 11.55
N VAL A 365 31.22 -4.57 12.11
CA VAL A 365 31.12 -5.46 13.27
C VAL A 365 32.12 -5.03 14.32
N LYS A 366 31.72 -4.98 15.60
CA LYS A 366 32.64 -4.75 16.72
C LYS A 366 33.48 -6.01 16.97
N PHE A 367 34.57 -6.13 16.22
CA PHE A 367 35.43 -7.30 16.27
C PHE A 367 36.93 -6.95 16.28
N ASP A 368 37.54 -6.99 17.47
CA ASP A 368 38.98 -6.68 17.69
C ASP A 368 39.37 -5.32 17.05
N LYS A 369 40.40 -5.28 16.24
CA LYS A 369 40.84 -4.08 15.49
C LYS A 369 40.10 -3.86 14.16
N TYR A 370 39.09 -4.63 13.85
CA TYR A 370 38.35 -4.62 12.58
C TYR A 370 36.97 -3.96 12.71
N GLU A 371 36.87 -2.96 13.60
CA GLU A 371 35.66 -2.14 13.78
C GLU A 371 35.56 -1.12 12.64
N MET A 372 35.31 -1.63 11.43
CA MET A 372 35.13 -0.85 10.20
C MET A 372 34.26 -1.62 9.22
N PRO A 373 33.68 -0.96 8.20
CA PRO A 373 32.91 -1.66 7.17
C PRO A 373 33.69 -2.82 6.54
N TYR A 374 33.04 -3.97 6.40
CA TYR A 374 33.69 -5.16 5.83
C TYR A 374 34.21 -4.92 4.41
N SER A 375 33.67 -3.94 3.68
CA SER A 375 34.15 -3.52 2.35
C SER A 375 35.60 -2.99 2.40
N GLN A 376 36.02 -2.43 3.54
CA GLN A 376 37.33 -1.84 3.78
C GLN A 376 38.33 -2.84 4.40
N ILE A 377 37.87 -4.01 4.88
CA ILE A 377 38.74 -5.00 5.51
C ILE A 377 39.57 -5.73 4.47
N ASP A 378 40.87 -5.84 4.72
CA ASP A 378 41.79 -6.73 4.00
C ASP A 378 41.74 -8.14 4.61
N PHE A 379 40.77 -8.94 4.17
CA PHE A 379 40.57 -10.30 4.67
C PHE A 379 41.77 -11.23 4.37
N ALA A 380 42.58 -10.93 3.33
CA ALA A 380 43.79 -11.70 3.10
C ALA A 380 44.79 -11.57 4.27
N LYS A 381 44.90 -10.36 4.86
CA LYS A 381 45.74 -10.13 6.05
C LYS A 381 45.08 -10.64 7.32
N MET A 382 43.75 -10.67 7.38
CA MET A 382 43.01 -11.21 8.53
C MET A 382 43.23 -12.72 8.69
N GLY A 383 43.27 -13.45 7.59
CA GLY A 383 43.37 -14.91 7.56
C GLY A 383 42.03 -15.62 7.77
N LYS A 384 41.89 -16.82 7.22
CA LYS A 384 40.62 -17.55 7.13
C LYS A 384 39.99 -17.82 8.51
N GLU A 385 40.76 -18.34 9.50
CA GLU A 385 40.22 -18.65 10.81
C GLU A 385 39.67 -17.39 11.52
N THR A 386 40.34 -16.23 11.36
CA THR A 386 39.87 -14.98 11.93
C THR A 386 38.64 -14.46 11.20
N ALA A 387 38.60 -14.62 9.86
CA ALA A 387 37.43 -14.27 9.05
C ALA A 387 36.19 -15.11 9.41
N GLU A 388 36.39 -16.40 9.74
CA GLU A 388 35.31 -17.26 10.26
C GLU A 388 34.78 -16.77 11.61
N LYS A 389 35.65 -16.33 12.52
CA LYS A 389 35.22 -15.73 13.79
C LYS A 389 34.53 -14.38 13.60
N TYR A 390 35.00 -13.59 12.64
CA TYR A 390 34.36 -12.32 12.25
C TYR A 390 32.93 -12.56 11.75
N LEU A 391 32.73 -13.53 10.85
CA LEU A 391 31.40 -13.92 10.38
C LEU A 391 30.49 -14.42 11.50
N ASN A 392 31.05 -15.13 12.47
CA ASN A 392 30.28 -15.57 13.63
C ASN A 392 29.74 -14.38 14.43
N GLN A 393 30.54 -13.33 14.65
CA GLN A 393 30.11 -12.10 15.30
C GLN A 393 29.13 -11.31 14.42
N TYR A 394 29.35 -11.25 13.11
CA TYR A 394 28.43 -10.61 12.17
C TYR A 394 26.99 -11.13 12.29
N PHE A 395 26.82 -12.45 12.38
CA PHE A 395 25.49 -13.03 12.56
C PHE A 395 24.92 -12.77 13.97
N ASP A 396 25.77 -12.65 15.00
CA ASP A 396 25.33 -12.27 16.35
C ASP A 396 24.85 -10.82 16.39
N ASP A 397 25.58 -9.89 15.78
CA ASP A 397 25.22 -8.47 15.68
C ASP A 397 23.91 -8.29 14.87
N MET A 398 23.74 -9.08 13.79
CA MET A 398 22.50 -9.08 13.01
C MET A 398 21.31 -9.56 13.85
N LEU A 399 21.47 -10.60 14.65
CA LEU A 399 20.42 -11.08 15.54
C LEU A 399 20.09 -10.04 16.62
N GLU A 400 21.09 -9.37 17.19
CA GLU A 400 20.89 -8.27 18.14
C GLU A 400 20.12 -7.11 17.50
N MET A 401 20.44 -6.74 16.25
CA MET A 401 19.71 -5.71 15.50
C MET A 401 18.25 -6.12 15.28
N ILE A 402 17.99 -7.36 14.87
CA ILE A 402 16.63 -7.88 14.70
C ILE A 402 15.85 -7.79 16.01
N GLU A 403 16.44 -8.13 17.14
CA GLU A 403 15.77 -8.07 18.45
C GLU A 403 15.50 -6.64 18.93
N GLY A 404 16.40 -5.73 18.65
CA GLY A 404 16.47 -4.42 19.29
C GLY A 404 15.97 -3.23 18.46
N CYS A 405 15.84 -3.35 17.15
CA CYS A 405 15.58 -2.22 16.24
C CYS A 405 14.28 -2.38 15.46
N ASP A 406 13.73 -1.26 14.99
CA ASP A 406 12.49 -1.20 14.22
C ASP A 406 12.80 -0.96 12.73
N PHE A 407 12.70 -2.02 11.90
CA PHE A 407 12.90 -1.95 10.46
C PHE A 407 12.01 -2.99 9.75
N ASP A 408 11.85 -2.85 8.43
CA ASP A 408 10.88 -3.62 7.62
C ASP A 408 11.53 -4.75 6.84
N ILE A 409 12.78 -4.56 6.39
CA ILE A 409 13.50 -5.48 5.51
C ILE A 409 14.87 -5.77 6.12
N LEU A 410 15.24 -7.05 6.24
CA LEU A 410 16.60 -7.45 6.55
C LEU A 410 17.40 -7.52 5.26
N ALA A 411 18.41 -6.64 5.13
CA ALA A 411 19.26 -6.53 3.96
C ALA A 411 20.26 -7.69 3.83
N HIS A 412 20.57 -8.04 2.60
CA HIS A 412 21.71 -8.83 2.12
C HIS A 412 22.43 -9.71 3.17
N LEU A 413 21.68 -10.63 3.80
CA LEU A 413 22.04 -11.44 4.99
C LEU A 413 23.45 -12.06 4.93
N THR A 414 24.01 -12.33 3.76
CA THR A 414 25.34 -12.98 3.60
C THR A 414 26.37 -12.06 2.94
N CYS A 415 26.17 -10.75 2.95
CA CYS A 415 27.00 -9.78 2.22
C CYS A 415 28.53 -9.87 2.49
N PRO A 416 29.04 -10.10 3.71
CA PRO A 416 30.48 -10.25 3.94
C PRO A 416 31.14 -11.35 3.09
N LEU A 417 30.40 -12.40 2.71
CA LEU A 417 30.92 -13.47 1.86
C LEU A 417 31.30 -13.00 0.46
N ARG A 418 30.65 -11.95 -0.05
CA ARG A 418 31.01 -11.26 -1.29
C ARG A 418 32.48 -10.80 -1.26
N TYR A 419 32.96 -10.36 -0.11
CA TYR A 419 34.36 -9.94 0.08
C TYR A 419 35.23 -11.13 0.44
N ILE A 420 34.88 -11.89 1.46
CA ILE A 420 35.67 -13.03 1.98
C ILE A 420 35.93 -14.07 0.88
N ASN A 421 34.89 -14.51 0.20
CA ASN A 421 34.98 -15.53 -0.83
C ASN A 421 35.14 -14.91 -2.23
N GLY A 422 34.37 -13.87 -2.55
CA GLY A 422 34.38 -13.27 -3.88
C GLY A 422 35.67 -12.51 -4.18
N LYS A 423 36.05 -11.57 -3.32
CA LYS A 423 37.25 -10.74 -3.52
C LYS A 423 38.53 -11.47 -3.16
N TYR A 424 38.54 -12.17 -2.03
CA TYR A 424 39.75 -12.76 -1.47
C TYR A 424 39.87 -14.28 -1.65
N GLY A 425 38.84 -14.96 -2.12
CA GLY A 425 38.87 -16.39 -2.47
C GLY A 425 39.14 -17.33 -1.30
N MET A 426 38.70 -16.97 -0.07
CA MET A 426 39.05 -17.72 1.14
C MET A 426 38.33 -19.05 1.30
N GLY A 427 37.21 -19.25 0.58
CA GLY A 427 36.45 -20.50 0.59
C GLY A 427 35.86 -20.83 1.97
N VAL A 428 35.29 -19.83 2.64
CA VAL A 428 34.54 -20.02 3.90
C VAL A 428 33.17 -20.61 3.56
N ASP A 429 32.82 -21.73 4.19
CA ASP A 429 31.52 -22.37 3.97
C ASP A 429 30.44 -21.72 4.86
N CYS A 430 29.47 -21.06 4.24
CA CYS A 430 28.35 -20.42 4.93
C CYS A 430 27.52 -21.41 5.77
N LYS A 431 27.50 -22.71 5.40
CA LYS A 431 26.79 -23.74 6.16
C LYS A 431 27.33 -23.98 7.55
N MET A 432 28.54 -23.55 7.84
CA MET A 432 29.09 -23.58 9.22
C MET A 432 28.22 -22.75 10.19
N TYR A 433 27.45 -21.80 9.69
CA TYR A 433 26.60 -20.89 10.47
C TYR A 433 25.10 -21.22 10.36
N GLU A 434 24.74 -22.40 9.85
CA GLU A 434 23.36 -22.81 9.57
C GLU A 434 22.44 -22.58 10.78
N ASN A 435 22.87 -22.95 12.00
CA ASN A 435 22.07 -22.76 13.21
C ASN A 435 21.81 -21.28 13.53
N LYS A 436 22.80 -20.39 13.33
CA LYS A 436 22.64 -18.96 13.55
C LYS A 436 21.71 -18.35 12.49
N ILE A 437 21.94 -18.71 11.24
CA ILE A 437 21.08 -18.30 10.12
C ILE A 437 19.65 -18.74 10.36
N LYS A 438 19.44 -19.97 10.83
CA LYS A 438 18.12 -20.46 11.19
C LYS A 438 17.47 -19.61 12.28
N SER A 439 18.20 -19.27 13.35
CA SER A 439 17.70 -18.39 14.40
C SER A 439 17.32 -16.99 13.87
N ILE A 440 18.14 -16.43 12.98
CA ILE A 440 17.83 -15.16 12.31
C ILE A 440 16.52 -15.28 11.52
N LEU A 441 16.37 -16.35 10.71
CA LEU A 441 15.16 -16.57 9.91
C LEU A 441 13.92 -16.77 10.79
N GLU A 442 14.02 -17.50 11.90
CA GLU A 442 12.95 -17.65 12.89
C GLU A 442 12.49 -16.29 13.40
N ARG A 443 13.43 -15.42 13.78
CA ARG A 443 13.11 -14.11 14.37
C ARG A 443 12.51 -13.14 13.36
N ILE A 444 13.00 -13.09 12.12
CA ILE A 444 12.38 -12.22 11.11
C ILE A 444 10.97 -12.71 10.74
N ILE A 445 10.72 -14.03 10.72
CA ILE A 445 9.37 -14.57 10.51
C ILE A 445 8.43 -14.14 11.64
N GLU A 446 8.85 -14.33 12.91
CA GLU A 446 8.06 -13.94 14.08
C GLU A 446 7.76 -12.45 14.13
N ARG A 447 8.75 -11.61 13.77
CA ARG A 447 8.62 -10.16 13.78
C ARG A 447 8.01 -9.58 12.51
N LYS A 448 7.70 -10.42 11.52
CA LYS A 448 7.18 -10.00 10.20
C LYS A 448 8.12 -9.03 9.46
N ILE A 449 9.42 -9.21 9.61
CA ILE A 449 10.45 -8.53 8.85
C ILE A 449 10.66 -9.30 7.54
N ALA A 450 10.71 -8.60 6.41
CA ALA A 450 10.94 -9.25 5.12
C ALA A 450 12.41 -9.67 4.95
N LEU A 451 12.62 -10.80 4.29
CA LEU A 451 13.95 -11.20 3.83
C LEU A 451 14.22 -10.55 2.47
N GLU A 452 15.28 -9.78 2.36
CA GLU A 452 15.75 -9.30 1.07
C GLU A 452 16.39 -10.43 0.27
N ILE A 453 16.04 -10.51 -1.02
CA ILE A 453 16.76 -11.26 -2.03
C ILE A 453 17.51 -10.24 -2.88
N ASN A 454 18.81 -10.17 -2.66
CA ASN A 454 19.68 -9.14 -3.20
C ASN A 454 20.51 -9.66 -4.37
N SER A 455 20.55 -8.90 -5.46
CA SER A 455 21.24 -9.30 -6.72
C SER A 455 22.58 -8.59 -6.93
N SER A 456 23.08 -7.82 -5.98
CA SER A 456 24.28 -6.98 -6.15
C SER A 456 25.59 -7.77 -6.43
N CYS A 457 25.60 -9.07 -6.17
CA CYS A 457 26.75 -9.94 -6.49
C CYS A 457 26.71 -10.53 -7.89
N VAL A 458 25.57 -10.49 -8.58
CA VAL A 458 25.36 -11.14 -9.88
C VAL A 458 25.63 -10.13 -10.99
N TYR A 459 26.88 -9.71 -11.16
CA TYR A 459 27.29 -8.85 -12.27
C TYR A 459 28.55 -9.40 -12.98
N GLU A 460 28.73 -9.03 -14.23
CA GLU A 460 29.85 -9.49 -15.05
C GLU A 460 31.18 -9.15 -14.39
N GLY A 461 32.01 -10.18 -14.17
CA GLY A 461 33.32 -10.05 -13.50
C GLY A 461 33.31 -10.31 -11.99
N SER A 462 32.16 -10.49 -11.36
CA SER A 462 32.08 -10.94 -9.96
C SER A 462 32.55 -12.40 -9.84
N ARG A 463 33.41 -12.67 -8.84
CA ARG A 463 33.79 -14.06 -8.50
C ARG A 463 32.77 -14.74 -7.57
N TYR A 464 31.90 -13.97 -6.95
CA TYR A 464 30.78 -14.43 -6.13
C TYR A 464 29.51 -14.18 -6.91
N CYS A 465 29.01 -15.20 -7.59
CA CYS A 465 27.85 -15.13 -8.47
C CYS A 465 26.57 -15.70 -7.82
N GLU A 466 26.50 -15.63 -6.51
CA GLU A 466 25.36 -16.09 -5.73
C GLU A 466 24.45 -14.90 -5.38
N LEU A 467 23.15 -15.14 -5.25
CA LEU A 467 22.24 -14.20 -4.60
C LEU A 467 22.58 -14.07 -3.11
N MET A 468 22.23 -12.96 -2.52
CA MET A 468 22.33 -12.77 -1.07
C MET A 468 20.92 -12.68 -0.46
N PRO A 469 20.53 -13.67 0.36
CA PRO A 469 21.29 -14.86 0.74
C PRO A 469 21.30 -15.94 -0.35
N GLU A 470 22.16 -16.94 -0.15
CA GLU A 470 22.31 -18.10 -1.01
C GLU A 470 21.00 -18.91 -1.11
N ARG A 471 20.79 -19.58 -2.25
CA ARG A 471 19.55 -20.32 -2.54
C ARG A 471 19.08 -21.27 -1.42
N TRP A 472 20.01 -21.97 -0.75
CA TRP A 472 19.64 -22.89 0.33
C TRP A 472 19.04 -22.18 1.56
N ILE A 473 19.45 -20.94 1.83
CA ILE A 473 18.91 -20.11 2.90
C ILE A 473 17.50 -19.64 2.54
N ILE A 474 17.29 -19.24 1.28
CA ILE A 474 15.96 -18.84 0.78
C ILE A 474 14.98 -20.03 0.87
N GLN A 475 15.46 -21.26 0.52
CA GLN A 475 14.66 -22.48 0.67
C GLN A 475 14.34 -22.75 2.13
N MET A 476 15.34 -22.65 3.03
CA MET A 476 15.14 -22.82 4.48
C MET A 476 14.10 -21.82 5.02
N TYR A 477 14.20 -20.54 4.64
CA TYR A 477 13.24 -19.52 5.02
C TYR A 477 11.80 -19.91 4.65
N LYS A 478 11.62 -20.40 3.41
CA LYS A 478 10.32 -20.86 2.94
C LYS A 478 9.82 -22.09 3.69
N ASP A 479 10.69 -23.10 3.90
CA ASP A 479 10.34 -24.35 4.59
C ASP A 479 9.91 -24.08 6.05
N MET A 480 10.41 -23.01 6.66
CA MET A 480 10.03 -22.52 7.99
C MET A 480 8.73 -21.70 7.98
N GLY A 481 8.08 -21.51 6.83
CA GLY A 481 6.84 -20.75 6.68
C GLY A 481 7.05 -19.26 6.37
N GLY A 482 8.28 -18.83 6.10
CA GLY A 482 8.58 -17.48 5.64
C GLY A 482 7.99 -17.20 4.26
N TYR A 483 7.37 -16.04 4.08
CA TYR A 483 6.72 -15.65 2.84
C TYR A 483 6.99 -14.20 2.44
N LEU A 484 7.39 -13.34 3.38
CA LEU A 484 7.73 -11.95 3.12
C LEU A 484 9.11 -11.86 2.48
N VAL A 485 9.18 -11.75 1.16
CA VAL A 485 10.43 -11.54 0.43
C VAL A 485 10.36 -10.27 -0.39
N THR A 486 11.44 -9.49 -0.38
CA THR A 486 11.64 -8.33 -1.23
C THR A 486 12.76 -8.59 -2.23
N THR A 487 12.83 -7.78 -3.27
CA THR A 487 13.93 -7.82 -4.26
C THR A 487 14.69 -6.50 -4.21
N GLY A 488 16.02 -6.58 -4.13
CA GLY A 488 16.91 -5.43 -4.09
C GLY A 488 18.13 -5.63 -4.99
N SER A 489 18.57 -4.55 -5.65
CA SER A 489 19.80 -4.56 -6.42
C SER A 489 20.99 -3.98 -5.68
N ASP A 490 20.75 -3.22 -4.61
CA ASP A 490 21.78 -2.49 -3.87
C ASP A 490 22.65 -1.64 -4.82
N ALA A 491 21.96 -0.97 -5.77
CA ALA A 491 22.61 -0.29 -6.88
C ALA A 491 23.09 1.10 -6.47
N HIS A 492 24.41 1.31 -6.55
CA HIS A 492 25.08 2.61 -6.40
C HIS A 492 25.34 3.29 -7.75
N LEU A 493 24.99 2.64 -8.85
CA LEU A 493 25.05 3.16 -10.22
C LEU A 493 23.76 2.80 -10.94
N ALA A 494 23.16 3.72 -11.68
CA ALA A 494 21.91 3.51 -12.39
C ALA A 494 21.88 2.23 -13.22
N LYS A 495 22.95 1.94 -13.96
CA LYS A 495 23.09 0.72 -14.80
C LYS A 495 22.95 -0.60 -14.03
N ASN A 496 23.14 -0.58 -12.70
CA ASN A 496 23.04 -1.76 -11.84
C ASN A 496 21.66 -1.92 -11.19
N SER A 497 20.78 -0.90 -11.26
CA SER A 497 19.41 -0.98 -10.70
C SER A 497 18.65 -2.13 -11.35
N ALA A 498 18.04 -3.00 -10.53
CA ALA A 498 17.36 -4.24 -10.96
C ALA A 498 18.21 -5.17 -11.83
N ASN A 499 19.53 -5.19 -11.64
CA ASN A 499 20.41 -6.09 -12.36
C ASN A 499 20.03 -7.55 -12.07
N ASP A 500 19.98 -8.40 -13.11
CA ASP A 500 19.65 -9.83 -13.04
C ASP A 500 18.34 -10.21 -12.34
N PHE A 501 17.38 -9.29 -12.25
CA PHE A 501 16.06 -9.58 -11.67
C PHE A 501 15.35 -10.73 -12.38
N ASP A 502 15.57 -10.96 -13.68
CA ASP A 502 14.97 -12.11 -14.37
C ASP A 502 15.47 -13.44 -13.80
N ALA A 503 16.76 -13.55 -13.51
CA ALA A 503 17.36 -14.72 -12.86
C ALA A 503 16.85 -14.85 -11.40
N LEU A 504 16.80 -13.74 -10.65
CA LEU A 504 16.26 -13.70 -9.29
C LEU A 504 14.81 -14.19 -9.24
N TYR A 505 13.95 -13.65 -10.11
CA TYR A 505 12.55 -14.07 -10.18
C TYR A 505 12.40 -15.52 -10.67
N SER A 506 13.33 -16.05 -11.50
CA SER A 506 13.35 -17.47 -11.87
C SER A 506 13.58 -18.35 -10.64
N ILE A 507 14.57 -18.01 -9.81
CA ILE A 507 14.85 -18.73 -8.56
C ILE A 507 13.66 -18.70 -7.61
N LEU A 508 13.01 -17.54 -7.44
CA LEU A 508 11.82 -17.46 -6.60
C LEU A 508 10.68 -18.33 -7.11
N ARG A 509 10.45 -18.40 -8.44
CA ARG A 509 9.48 -19.33 -9.05
C ARG A 509 9.84 -20.79 -8.81
N GLU A 510 11.10 -21.17 -9.02
CA GLU A 510 11.59 -22.53 -8.78
C GLU A 510 11.44 -22.95 -7.32
N LEU A 511 11.61 -22.02 -6.40
CA LEU A 511 11.37 -22.20 -4.98
C LEU A 511 9.88 -22.06 -4.60
N ASP A 512 8.97 -21.93 -5.58
CA ASP A 512 7.53 -21.83 -5.42
C ASP A 512 7.06 -20.63 -4.57
N PHE A 513 7.79 -19.51 -4.56
CA PHE A 513 7.25 -18.26 -4.06
C PHE A 513 6.20 -17.74 -5.04
N LYS A 514 5.04 -17.36 -4.51
CA LYS A 514 3.94 -16.81 -5.31
C LYS A 514 4.00 -15.30 -5.42
N ASN A 515 4.66 -14.65 -4.47
CA ASN A 515 4.68 -13.20 -4.34
C ASN A 515 6.04 -12.70 -3.87
N THR A 516 6.36 -11.48 -4.32
CA THR A 516 7.30 -10.57 -3.67
C THR A 516 6.53 -9.43 -3.02
N TYR A 517 7.21 -8.57 -2.26
CA TYR A 517 6.57 -7.45 -1.59
C TYR A 517 7.35 -6.16 -1.83
N TYR A 518 6.64 -5.04 -2.02
CA TYR A 518 7.19 -3.70 -1.84
C TYR A 518 6.52 -3.05 -0.63
N TYR A 519 7.08 -1.97 -0.12
CA TYR A 519 6.55 -1.31 1.07
C TYR A 519 5.98 0.06 0.73
N LYS A 520 4.89 0.45 1.40
CA LYS A 520 4.33 1.79 1.39
C LYS A 520 3.88 2.15 2.80
N SER A 521 4.33 3.30 3.33
CA SER A 521 4.07 3.71 4.71
C SER A 521 4.38 2.59 5.73
N ARG A 522 5.54 1.95 5.57
CA ARG A 522 6.02 0.83 6.41
C ARG A 522 5.14 -0.45 6.36
N CYS A 523 4.29 -0.58 5.35
CA CYS A 523 3.43 -1.76 5.19
C CYS A 523 3.76 -2.55 3.93
N PRO A 524 3.89 -3.89 4.02
CA PRO A 524 4.20 -4.74 2.88
C PRO A 524 3.01 -4.85 1.93
N ILE A 525 3.23 -4.55 0.66
CA ILE A 525 2.24 -4.67 -0.43
C ILE A 525 2.64 -5.81 -1.35
N GLN A 526 1.74 -6.74 -1.54
CA GLN A 526 1.98 -7.96 -2.30
C GLN A 526 2.06 -7.71 -3.81
N CYS A 527 3.09 -8.28 -4.46
CA CYS A 527 3.28 -8.35 -5.90
C CYS A 527 3.30 -9.81 -6.35
N THR A 528 2.41 -10.21 -7.24
CA THR A 528 2.37 -11.61 -7.71
C THR A 528 3.53 -11.90 -8.66
N ILE A 529 4.26 -12.98 -8.42
CA ILE A 529 5.29 -13.54 -9.33
C ILE A 529 4.57 -14.34 -10.42
N LYS A 530 4.74 -13.94 -11.68
CA LYS A 530 4.25 -14.68 -12.86
C LYS A 530 5.32 -15.53 -13.50
#